data_8fb371b43c237780ebac9f56b62dccf8
#
_entry.id   8fb371b43c237780ebac9f56b62dccf8
#
_cell.length_a   1.000
_cell.length_b   1.000
_cell.length_c   1.000
_cell.angle_alpha   90.00
_cell.angle_beta   90.00
_cell.angle_gamma   90.00
#
_symmetry.space_group_name_H-M   'P 1'
#
loop_
_entity.id
_entity.type
_entity.pdbx_description
1 polymer ?
#
loop_
_entity_poly.entity_id
_entity_poly.type
_entity_poly.pdbx_seq_one_letter_code
_entity_poly.pdbx_strand_id
1 'polypeptide(L)'
;LYQFMGSKYIQSHINDSYVSVREFLNKGIKVLFSGTPCQNAGLLRFLHKKYDNLITVDFICHGVPSPKIWKQYLEEIKNDANQDIDWGSLYTKGSFAEKHKCKDMSVSLKRISFRDKSSGWKKFCLTYTLAKPTISGDIKSVRVSHAHNEDSYFLGFNNFNLYLRPSCMKCPAKSLRSGSDITLADFWGIDTLYPDLNDDKGISAVMVNTIKGNNMMQIINLDLKNVEYDDIVRRNSSIKLCSTPPRPSENLDFLLFITVL
;
A
#
# COMPACT_ATOMS: atom_id res chain seq x y z
N LEU A 1 11.63 -10.79 5.13
CA LEU A 1 10.60 -10.24 6.03
C LEU A 1 10.27 -8.78 5.66
N TYR A 2 11.28 -7.89 5.55
CA TYR A 2 11.08 -6.45 5.24
C TYR A 2 10.27 -6.18 3.97
N GLN A 3 10.32 -7.05 2.96
CA GLN A 3 9.55 -6.91 1.72
C GLN A 3 8.04 -7.04 1.94
N PHE A 4 7.60 -7.76 2.97
CA PHE A 4 6.20 -7.92 3.32
C PHE A 4 5.67 -6.82 4.25
N MET A 5 6.57 -6.07 4.88
CA MET A 5 6.18 -5.00 5.81
C MET A 5 5.78 -3.73 5.05
N GLY A 6 4.84 -3.00 5.64
CA GLY A 6 4.36 -1.72 5.15
C GLY A 6 3.33 -1.83 4.02
N SER A 7 2.39 -0.89 4.01
CA SER A 7 1.36 -0.78 2.98
C SER A 7 1.97 -0.36 1.64
N LYS A 8 1.41 -0.87 0.55
CA LYS A 8 1.81 -0.55 -0.82
C LYS A 8 0.56 -0.26 -1.64
N TYR A 9 0.33 1.01 -1.95
CA TYR A 9 -0.85 1.45 -2.71
C TYR A 9 -0.55 1.52 -4.20
N ILE A 10 -0.02 0.41 -4.72
CA ILE A 10 0.26 0.19 -6.14
C ILE A 10 -0.21 -1.20 -6.55
N GLN A 11 -0.46 -1.39 -7.84
CA GLN A 11 -0.82 -2.70 -8.36
C GLN A 11 0.40 -3.63 -8.35
N SER A 12 0.25 -4.83 -7.75
CA SER A 12 1.23 -5.91 -7.91
C SER A 12 1.00 -6.68 -9.21
N HIS A 13 2.07 -7.20 -9.78
CA HIS A 13 2.01 -8.11 -10.92
C HIS A 13 1.93 -9.55 -10.41
N ILE A 14 0.90 -10.28 -10.83
CA ILE A 14 0.74 -11.70 -10.48
C ILE A 14 1.75 -12.56 -11.24
N ASN A 15 2.02 -12.23 -12.52
CA ASN A 15 2.86 -13.02 -13.42
C ASN A 15 2.55 -14.54 -13.26
N ASP A 16 3.59 -15.36 -13.10
CA ASP A 16 3.48 -16.82 -12.95
C ASP A 16 3.26 -17.29 -11.50
N SER A 17 2.90 -16.37 -10.58
CA SER A 17 2.76 -16.70 -9.14
C SER A 17 1.77 -17.84 -8.91
N TYR A 18 0.65 -17.89 -9.63
CA TYR A 18 -0.35 -18.96 -9.48
C TYR A 18 0.19 -20.33 -9.96
N VAL A 19 0.96 -20.32 -11.03
CA VAL A 19 1.62 -21.52 -11.55
C VAL A 19 2.62 -22.04 -10.53
N SER A 20 3.49 -21.18 -10.02
CA SER A 20 4.49 -21.50 -9.00
C SER A 20 3.84 -22.05 -7.72
N VAL A 21 2.75 -21.42 -7.26
CA VAL A 21 1.98 -21.90 -6.11
C VAL A 21 1.48 -23.34 -6.36
N ARG A 22 0.86 -23.60 -7.52
CA ARG A 22 0.37 -24.93 -7.87
C ARG A 22 1.49 -25.97 -7.90
N GLU A 23 2.65 -25.63 -8.44
CA GLU A 23 3.82 -26.50 -8.48
C GLU A 23 4.32 -26.88 -7.08
N PHE A 24 4.45 -25.89 -6.18
CA PHE A 24 4.85 -26.11 -4.79
C PHE A 24 3.83 -27.00 -4.06
N LEU A 25 2.54 -26.71 -4.22
CA LEU A 25 1.46 -27.48 -3.60
C LEU A 25 1.45 -28.94 -4.06
N ASN A 26 1.66 -29.19 -5.35
CA ASN A 26 1.74 -30.56 -5.91
C ASN A 26 2.97 -31.32 -5.43
N LYS A 27 4.03 -30.62 -5.02
CA LYS A 27 5.23 -31.21 -4.38
C LYS A 27 5.05 -31.44 -2.86
N GLY A 28 3.85 -31.17 -2.32
CA GLY A 28 3.57 -31.28 -0.87
C GLY A 28 4.14 -30.14 -0.03
N ILE A 29 4.70 -29.10 -0.63
CA ILE A 29 5.27 -27.95 0.08
C ILE A 29 4.14 -27.10 0.65
N LYS A 30 4.29 -26.69 1.91
CA LYS A 30 3.36 -25.73 2.54
C LYS A 30 3.54 -24.34 1.93
N VAL A 31 2.45 -23.74 1.48
CA VAL A 31 2.44 -22.42 0.83
C VAL A 31 1.55 -21.47 1.62
N LEU A 32 2.06 -20.28 1.93
CA LEU A 32 1.28 -19.13 2.33
C LEU A 32 1.21 -18.17 1.15
N PHE A 33 0.01 -17.89 0.66
CA PHE A 33 -0.22 -16.89 -0.39
C PHE A 33 -0.92 -15.67 0.21
N SER A 34 -0.30 -14.50 0.06
CA SER A 34 -0.88 -13.23 0.45
C SER A 34 -1.14 -12.35 -0.76
N GLY A 35 -2.33 -11.77 -0.84
CA GLY A 35 -2.73 -10.90 -1.94
C GLY A 35 -3.99 -10.10 -1.64
N THR A 36 -4.42 -9.29 -2.60
CA THR A 36 -5.73 -8.64 -2.51
C THR A 36 -6.85 -9.69 -2.55
N PRO A 37 -8.06 -9.40 -2.05
CA PRO A 37 -9.18 -10.36 -2.07
C PRO A 37 -9.44 -10.95 -3.46
N CYS A 38 -9.37 -10.12 -4.52
CA CYS A 38 -9.57 -10.60 -5.89
C CYS A 38 -8.41 -11.47 -6.41
N GLN A 39 -7.18 -11.26 -5.94
CA GLN A 39 -6.04 -12.12 -6.27
C GLN A 39 -6.15 -13.48 -5.58
N ASN A 40 -6.57 -13.52 -4.33
CA ASN A 40 -6.84 -14.77 -3.63
C ASN A 40 -7.99 -15.55 -4.28
N ALA A 41 -9.10 -14.88 -4.58
CA ALA A 41 -10.21 -15.49 -5.30
C ALA A 41 -9.78 -16.04 -6.67
N GLY A 42 -8.89 -15.32 -7.37
CA GLY A 42 -8.30 -15.74 -8.64
C GLY A 42 -7.44 -16.99 -8.49
N LEU A 43 -6.56 -17.03 -7.46
CA LEU A 43 -5.75 -18.21 -7.16
C LEU A 43 -6.61 -19.44 -6.88
N LEU A 44 -7.60 -19.31 -5.99
CA LEU A 44 -8.47 -20.42 -5.61
C LEU A 44 -9.25 -20.99 -6.81
N ARG A 45 -9.70 -20.12 -7.73
CA ARG A 45 -10.32 -20.54 -8.99
C ARG A 45 -9.33 -21.21 -9.94
N PHE A 46 -8.11 -20.69 -10.05
CA PHE A 46 -7.05 -21.25 -10.90
C PHE A 46 -6.64 -22.65 -10.46
N LEU A 47 -6.64 -22.93 -9.16
CA LEU A 47 -6.25 -24.23 -8.62
C LEU A 47 -7.29 -25.33 -8.85
N HIS A 48 -8.56 -25.01 -9.07
CA HIS A 48 -9.70 -25.92 -9.32
C HIS A 48 -9.94 -26.99 -8.25
N LYS A 49 -9.14 -27.06 -7.20
CA LYS A 49 -9.28 -28.00 -6.08
C LYS A 49 -8.79 -27.36 -4.78
N LYS A 50 -9.19 -27.96 -3.65
CA LYS A 50 -8.68 -27.56 -2.33
C LYS A 50 -7.34 -28.25 -2.06
N TYR A 51 -6.47 -27.53 -1.34
CA TYR A 51 -5.17 -28.00 -0.90
C TYR A 51 -5.04 -27.77 0.60
N ASP A 52 -4.72 -28.81 1.37
CA ASP A 52 -4.53 -28.70 2.82
C ASP A 52 -3.24 -27.96 3.18
N ASN A 53 -2.25 -28.01 2.30
CA ASN A 53 -0.97 -27.34 2.45
C ASN A 53 -0.95 -25.88 1.91
N LEU A 54 -2.10 -25.29 1.59
CA LEU A 54 -2.24 -23.88 1.21
C LEU A 54 -2.93 -23.09 2.33
N ILE A 55 -2.31 -22.01 2.77
CA ILE A 55 -2.94 -20.94 3.58
C ILE A 55 -3.05 -19.69 2.71
N THR A 56 -4.21 -19.08 2.71
CA THR A 56 -4.47 -17.83 1.98
C THR A 56 -4.79 -16.69 2.94
N VAL A 57 -4.09 -15.57 2.75
CA VAL A 57 -4.28 -14.36 3.54
C VAL A 57 -4.58 -13.20 2.63
N ASP A 58 -5.69 -12.51 2.86
CA ASP A 58 -5.96 -11.24 2.21
C ASP A 58 -6.09 -10.08 3.23
N PHE A 59 -6.43 -8.92 2.73
CA PHE A 59 -6.61 -7.74 3.56
C PHE A 59 -7.77 -6.90 3.02
N ILE A 60 -8.32 -6.06 3.89
CA ILE A 60 -9.38 -5.14 3.49
C ILE A 60 -8.82 -4.18 2.44
N CYS A 61 -9.39 -4.25 1.25
CA CYS A 61 -8.91 -3.53 0.08
C CYS A 61 -9.88 -2.41 -0.30
N HIS A 62 -9.39 -1.18 -0.36
CA HIS A 62 -10.13 -0.04 -0.89
C HIS A 62 -10.35 -0.18 -2.40
N GLY A 63 -9.27 -0.39 -3.14
CA GLY A 63 -9.24 -0.52 -4.59
C GLY A 63 -7.80 -0.55 -5.10
N VAL A 64 -7.63 -0.68 -6.40
CA VAL A 64 -6.31 -0.72 -7.04
C VAL A 64 -6.15 0.50 -7.94
N PRO A 65 -5.18 1.38 -7.66
CA PRO A 65 -4.93 2.57 -8.47
C PRO A 65 -4.27 2.22 -9.81
N SER A 66 -4.39 3.13 -10.77
CA SER A 66 -3.81 2.99 -12.12
C SER A 66 -2.28 2.95 -12.06
N PRO A 67 -1.62 1.91 -12.63
CA PRO A 67 -0.16 1.89 -12.73
C PRO A 67 0.41 3.01 -13.61
N LYS A 68 -0.38 3.53 -14.57
CA LYS A 68 0.03 4.64 -15.43
C LYS A 68 0.15 5.93 -14.62
N ILE A 69 -0.85 6.24 -13.78
CA ILE A 69 -0.84 7.41 -12.91
C ILE A 69 0.32 7.30 -11.90
N TRP A 70 0.55 6.12 -11.34
CA TRP A 70 1.69 5.91 -10.46
C TRP A 70 3.04 6.23 -11.13
N LYS A 71 3.24 5.79 -12.37
CA LYS A 71 4.48 6.10 -13.10
C LYS A 71 4.62 7.60 -13.36
N GLN A 72 3.54 8.26 -13.77
CA GLN A 72 3.51 9.70 -14.01
C GLN A 72 3.85 10.46 -12.73
N TYR A 73 3.21 10.12 -11.62
CA TYR A 73 3.50 10.71 -10.31
C TYR A 73 4.98 10.57 -9.90
N LEU A 74 5.61 9.42 -10.16
CA LEU A 74 7.04 9.24 -9.88
C LEU A 74 7.94 10.13 -10.74
N GLU A 75 7.57 10.39 -11.99
CA GLU A 75 8.33 11.32 -12.85
C GLU A 75 8.13 12.76 -12.39
N GLU A 76 6.93 13.16 -11.99
CA GLU A 76 6.66 14.47 -11.39
C GLU A 76 7.52 14.70 -10.15
N ILE A 77 7.51 13.79 -9.19
CA ILE A 77 8.38 13.87 -7.99
C ILE A 77 9.85 14.10 -8.35
N LYS A 78 10.36 13.40 -9.35
CA LYS A 78 11.77 13.54 -9.76
C LYS A 78 12.03 14.90 -10.41
N ASN A 79 11.09 15.39 -11.22
CA ASN A 79 11.21 16.67 -11.92
C ASN A 79 11.16 17.83 -10.89
N ASP A 80 10.18 17.81 -9.98
CA ASP A 80 10.06 18.80 -8.91
C ASP A 80 11.30 18.81 -8.02
N ALA A 81 11.79 17.64 -7.66
CA ALA A 81 13.03 17.54 -6.87
C ALA A 81 14.26 18.05 -7.60
N ASN A 82 14.32 17.99 -8.93
CA ASN A 82 15.39 18.60 -9.70
C ASN A 82 15.32 20.13 -9.71
N GLN A 83 14.12 20.70 -9.65
CA GLN A 83 13.85 22.13 -9.70
C GLN A 83 13.88 22.78 -8.30
N ASP A 84 13.19 22.20 -7.33
CA ASP A 84 12.88 22.82 -6.05
C ASP A 84 13.90 22.54 -4.96
N ILE A 85 14.59 21.37 -5.03
CA ILE A 85 15.61 21.04 -4.04
C ILE A 85 16.93 21.72 -4.40
N ASP A 86 17.41 22.61 -3.53
CA ASP A 86 18.75 23.17 -3.65
C ASP A 86 19.82 22.13 -3.32
N TRP A 87 20.04 21.23 -4.29
CA TRP A 87 21.10 20.22 -4.19
C TRP A 87 22.49 20.86 -4.00
N GLY A 88 22.70 22.10 -4.47
CA GLY A 88 23.94 22.83 -4.32
C GLY A 88 24.29 23.10 -2.86
N SER A 89 23.31 23.48 -2.03
CA SER A 89 23.51 23.74 -0.59
C SER A 89 23.87 22.48 0.19
N LEU A 90 23.45 21.30 -0.31
CA LEU A 90 23.78 20.02 0.30
C LEU A 90 25.24 19.55 0.04
N TYR A 91 25.94 20.22 -0.88
CA TYR A 91 27.34 19.96 -1.17
C TYR A 91 28.22 20.96 -0.41
N THR A 92 28.73 20.57 0.74
CA THR A 92 29.53 21.43 1.62
C THR A 92 30.92 21.74 1.10
N LYS A 93 31.40 21.04 0.06
CA LYS A 93 32.72 21.24 -0.58
C LYS A 93 32.58 21.11 -2.10
N GLY A 94 32.99 22.11 -2.84
CA GLY A 94 33.04 22.09 -4.31
C GLY A 94 33.09 23.52 -4.90
N SER A 95 33.73 23.66 -6.07
CA SER A 95 33.78 24.90 -6.83
C SER A 95 32.40 25.24 -7.42
N PHE A 96 32.19 26.49 -7.80
CA PHE A 96 30.96 26.94 -8.47
C PHE A 96 30.65 26.13 -9.74
N ALA A 97 31.70 25.75 -10.50
CA ALA A 97 31.56 24.93 -11.71
C ALA A 97 31.11 23.48 -11.38
N GLU A 98 31.54 22.90 -10.28
CA GLU A 98 31.13 21.55 -9.82
C GLU A 98 29.69 21.54 -9.36
N LYS A 99 29.24 22.61 -8.65
CA LYS A 99 27.83 22.76 -8.26
C LYS A 99 26.88 22.85 -9.44
N HIS A 100 27.28 23.50 -10.53
CA HIS A 100 26.48 23.59 -11.77
C HIS A 100 26.42 22.26 -12.52
N LYS A 101 27.54 21.51 -12.61
CA LYS A 101 27.54 20.16 -13.21
C LYS A 101 26.63 19.18 -12.47
N CYS A 102 26.46 19.31 -11.16
CA CYS A 102 25.53 18.48 -10.38
C CYS A 102 24.06 18.74 -10.72
N LYS A 103 23.69 19.91 -11.27
CA LYS A 103 22.32 20.19 -11.71
C LYS A 103 21.88 19.28 -12.87
N ASP A 104 22.82 18.89 -13.74
CA ASP A 104 22.54 18.07 -14.93
C ASP A 104 22.41 16.57 -14.63
N MET A 105 22.73 16.15 -13.40
CA MET A 105 22.60 14.74 -12.99
C MET A 105 21.16 14.45 -12.57
N SER A 106 20.63 13.32 -13.07
CA SER A 106 19.24 12.91 -12.76
C SER A 106 19.04 12.48 -11.32
N VAL A 107 17.96 12.94 -10.72
CA VAL A 107 17.51 12.47 -9.42
C VAL A 107 16.96 11.05 -9.53
N SER A 108 17.36 10.20 -8.60
CA SER A 108 16.89 8.82 -8.50
C SER A 108 16.07 8.61 -7.22
N LEU A 109 14.98 7.85 -7.33
CA LEU A 109 14.17 7.43 -6.20
C LEU A 109 14.78 6.16 -5.58
N LYS A 110 15.13 6.23 -4.30
CA LYS A 110 15.76 5.11 -3.56
C LYS A 110 14.78 4.33 -2.72
N ARG A 111 13.81 5.01 -2.12
CA ARG A 111 12.85 4.38 -1.21
C ARG A 111 11.53 5.14 -1.22
N ILE A 112 10.45 4.37 -1.08
CA ILE A 112 9.09 4.90 -0.80
C ILE A 112 8.53 4.18 0.40
N SER A 113 7.86 4.93 1.27
CA SER A 113 7.02 4.41 2.33
C SER A 113 5.65 5.08 2.22
N PHE A 114 4.63 4.31 1.88
CA PHE A 114 3.25 4.83 1.75
C PHE A 114 2.59 5.15 3.09
N ARG A 115 3.11 4.58 4.17
CA ARG A 115 2.60 4.81 5.52
C ARG A 115 3.76 4.90 6.49
N ASP A 116 4.48 6.00 6.42
CA ASP A 116 5.49 6.35 7.42
C ASP A 116 4.77 6.83 8.67
N LYS A 117 4.93 6.08 9.76
CA LYS A 117 4.25 6.32 11.03
C LYS A 117 5.12 7.08 12.04
N SER A 118 6.16 7.78 11.60
CA SER A 118 7.05 8.53 12.49
C SER A 118 6.35 9.63 13.28
N SER A 119 5.20 10.11 12.79
CA SER A 119 4.32 11.09 13.45
C SER A 119 3.08 10.47 14.09
N GLY A 120 3.06 9.15 14.31
CA GLY A 120 1.93 8.40 14.83
C GLY A 120 1.14 7.65 13.76
N TRP A 121 0.35 6.67 14.18
CA TRP A 121 -0.38 5.79 13.28
C TRP A 121 -1.44 6.51 12.45
N LYS A 122 -2.18 7.46 13.06
CA LYS A 122 -3.23 8.24 12.39
C LYS A 122 -2.68 9.37 11.52
N LYS A 123 -1.48 9.86 11.84
CA LYS A 123 -0.81 10.98 11.16
C LYS A 123 0.28 10.49 10.21
N PHE A 124 0.06 9.35 9.56
CA PHE A 124 1.05 8.79 8.65
C PHE A 124 1.28 9.68 7.42
N CYS A 125 2.49 9.60 6.90
CA CYS A 125 2.92 10.33 5.71
C CYS A 125 3.25 9.38 4.57
N LEU A 126 3.10 9.85 3.33
CA LEU A 126 3.82 9.31 2.19
C LEU A 126 5.23 9.91 2.22
N THR A 127 6.23 9.05 2.32
CA THR A 127 7.63 9.47 2.43
C THR A 127 8.45 8.81 1.34
N TYR A 128 9.30 9.59 0.68
CA TYR A 128 10.23 9.08 -0.31
C TYR A 128 11.64 9.63 -0.07
N THR A 129 12.64 8.83 -0.41
CA THR A 129 14.05 9.20 -0.35
C THR A 129 14.56 9.36 -1.78
N LEU A 130 14.94 10.56 -2.11
CA LEU A 130 15.54 10.94 -3.37
C LEU A 130 17.06 10.99 -3.21
N ALA A 131 17.79 10.64 -4.25
CA ALA A 131 19.24 10.68 -4.24
C ALA A 131 19.77 11.23 -5.56
N LYS A 132 20.82 12.01 -5.46
CA LYS A 132 21.55 12.58 -6.59
C LYS A 132 23.03 12.30 -6.44
N PRO A 133 23.72 11.78 -7.48
CA PRO A 133 25.16 11.59 -7.41
C PRO A 133 25.90 12.93 -7.43
N THR A 134 27.08 12.96 -6.81
CA THR A 134 28.02 14.07 -6.89
C THR A 134 29.04 13.81 -8.00
N ILE A 135 29.79 14.84 -8.39
CA ILE A 135 30.90 14.69 -9.35
C ILE A 135 32.00 13.81 -8.77
N SER A 136 32.21 13.83 -7.44
CA SER A 136 33.17 12.95 -6.74
C SER A 136 32.73 11.50 -6.66
N GLY A 137 31.52 11.16 -7.11
CA GLY A 137 30.96 9.82 -7.03
C GLY A 137 30.17 9.52 -5.75
N ASP A 138 30.15 10.45 -4.78
CA ASP A 138 29.33 10.32 -3.58
C ASP A 138 27.84 10.45 -3.92
N ILE A 139 26.99 9.93 -3.06
CA ILE A 139 25.54 10.05 -3.21
C ILE A 139 24.99 10.92 -2.08
N LYS A 140 24.36 12.02 -2.44
CA LYS A 140 23.55 12.82 -1.51
C LYS A 140 22.11 12.38 -1.56
N SER A 141 21.45 12.34 -0.42
CA SER A 141 20.06 11.94 -0.34
C SER A 141 19.24 12.90 0.51
N VAL A 142 17.99 13.10 0.10
CA VAL A 142 17.00 13.91 0.80
C VAL A 142 15.76 13.06 1.03
N ARG A 143 15.21 13.15 2.23
CA ARG A 143 13.93 12.54 2.57
C ARG A 143 12.85 13.60 2.52
N VAL A 144 11.81 13.35 1.73
CA VAL A 144 10.64 14.20 1.58
C VAL A 144 9.43 13.46 2.14
N SER A 145 8.60 14.15 2.91
CA SER A 145 7.41 13.60 3.55
C SER A 145 6.22 14.50 3.29
N HIS A 146 5.13 13.94 2.80
CA HIS A 146 3.85 14.61 2.63
C HIS A 146 2.82 13.94 3.53
N ALA A 147 2.02 14.71 4.25
CA ALA A 147 0.90 14.16 4.99
C ALA A 147 -0.08 13.49 4.00
N HIS A 148 -0.68 12.38 4.40
CA HIS A 148 -1.55 11.59 3.51
C HIS A 148 -2.75 12.40 2.97
N ASN A 149 -3.17 13.44 3.66
CA ASN A 149 -4.25 14.35 3.27
C ASN A 149 -3.76 15.58 2.47
N GLU A 150 -2.50 15.63 2.10
CA GLU A 150 -1.89 16.69 1.27
C GLU A 150 -1.26 16.12 0.00
N ASP A 151 -0.96 14.83 0.00
CA ASP A 151 -0.34 14.17 -1.14
C ASP A 151 -1.33 13.92 -2.27
N SER A 152 -1.05 14.43 -3.47
CA SER A 152 -1.95 14.38 -4.62
C SER A 152 -2.26 12.96 -5.08
N TYR A 153 -1.25 12.06 -5.06
CA TYR A 153 -1.47 10.66 -5.42
C TYR A 153 -2.36 9.97 -4.40
N PHE A 154 -2.12 10.19 -3.11
CA PHE A 154 -2.91 9.55 -2.06
C PHE A 154 -4.35 10.06 -2.05
N LEU A 155 -4.56 11.38 -2.18
CA LEU A 155 -5.88 11.98 -2.25
C LEU A 155 -6.68 11.47 -3.44
N GLY A 156 -6.09 11.48 -4.63
CA GLY A 156 -6.76 11.02 -5.85
C GLY A 156 -7.13 9.54 -5.80
N PHE A 157 -6.31 8.71 -5.19
CA PHE A 157 -6.56 7.28 -5.00
C PHE A 157 -7.59 7.01 -3.90
N ASN A 158 -7.36 7.53 -2.68
CA ASN A 158 -8.08 7.09 -1.49
C ASN A 158 -9.34 7.91 -1.19
N ASN A 159 -9.28 9.23 -1.40
CA ASN A 159 -10.38 10.12 -1.04
C ASN A 159 -11.36 10.32 -2.20
N PHE A 160 -10.84 10.46 -3.42
CA PHE A 160 -11.65 10.81 -4.59
C PHE A 160 -11.90 9.65 -5.57
N ASN A 161 -11.22 8.51 -5.41
CA ASN A 161 -11.35 7.33 -6.29
C ASN A 161 -11.09 7.60 -7.79
N LEU A 162 -10.32 8.64 -8.13
CA LEU A 162 -10.23 9.18 -9.50
C LEU A 162 -9.67 8.19 -10.51
N TYR A 163 -8.75 7.33 -10.10
CA TYR A 163 -8.03 6.43 -10.99
C TYR A 163 -7.97 4.99 -10.47
N LEU A 164 -9.01 4.58 -9.75
CA LEU A 164 -9.18 3.18 -9.39
C LEU A 164 -9.52 2.35 -10.62
N ARG A 165 -9.13 1.08 -10.60
CA ARG A 165 -9.54 0.10 -11.60
C ARG A 165 -11.09 0.03 -11.62
N PRO A 166 -11.74 0.12 -12.81
CA PRO A 166 -13.22 0.10 -12.90
C PRO A 166 -13.87 -1.11 -12.22
N SER A 167 -13.22 -2.28 -12.26
CA SER A 167 -13.72 -3.48 -11.59
C SER A 167 -13.76 -3.38 -10.05
N CYS A 168 -13.01 -2.44 -9.43
CA CYS A 168 -13.05 -2.21 -7.98
C CYS A 168 -14.39 -1.62 -7.54
N MET A 169 -15.09 -0.90 -8.42
CA MET A 169 -16.40 -0.32 -8.16
C MET A 169 -17.53 -1.36 -8.15
N LYS A 170 -17.28 -2.58 -8.64
CA LYS A 170 -18.18 -3.73 -8.62
C LYS A 170 -17.45 -4.99 -8.15
N CYS A 171 -16.63 -4.85 -7.13
CA CYS A 171 -15.74 -5.92 -6.67
C CYS A 171 -16.52 -7.11 -6.11
N PRO A 172 -16.40 -8.32 -6.72
CA PRO A 172 -17.14 -9.50 -6.26
C PRO A 172 -16.55 -10.10 -4.96
N ALA A 173 -15.34 -9.68 -4.56
CA ALA A 173 -14.64 -10.21 -3.39
C ALA A 173 -14.92 -9.43 -2.10
N LYS A 174 -15.80 -8.44 -2.12
CA LYS A 174 -16.27 -7.75 -0.91
C LYS A 174 -17.07 -8.69 0.01
N SER A 175 -17.28 -8.26 1.26
CA SER A 175 -17.98 -9.05 2.27
C SER A 175 -17.35 -10.42 2.53
N LEU A 176 -16.00 -10.46 2.59
CA LEU A 176 -15.18 -11.66 2.83
C LEU A 176 -15.41 -12.81 1.83
N ARG A 177 -15.89 -12.48 0.62
CA ARG A 177 -16.19 -13.48 -0.43
C ARG A 177 -14.98 -13.87 -1.28
N SER A 178 -13.79 -13.50 -0.87
CA SER A 178 -12.53 -13.93 -1.52
C SER A 178 -12.27 -15.43 -1.40
N GLY A 179 -12.79 -16.06 -0.32
CA GLY A 179 -12.47 -17.43 0.05
C GLY A 179 -11.15 -17.59 0.80
N SER A 180 -10.50 -16.48 1.20
CA SER A 180 -9.26 -16.52 1.98
C SER A 180 -9.47 -17.10 3.37
N ASP A 181 -8.44 -17.78 3.89
CA ASP A 181 -8.48 -18.38 5.23
C ASP A 181 -8.45 -17.32 6.32
N ILE A 182 -7.71 -16.22 6.09
CA ILE A 182 -7.55 -15.12 7.03
C ILE A 182 -7.66 -13.80 6.26
N THR A 183 -8.34 -12.81 6.85
CA THR A 183 -8.41 -11.44 6.34
C THR A 183 -7.85 -10.47 7.38
N LEU A 184 -6.91 -9.63 6.96
CA LEU A 184 -6.29 -8.61 7.81
C LEU A 184 -6.87 -7.24 7.53
N ALA A 185 -6.93 -6.39 8.56
CA ALA A 185 -7.32 -4.99 8.43
C ALA A 185 -6.59 -4.12 9.45
N ASP A 186 -6.51 -2.82 9.20
CA ASP A 186 -6.31 -1.85 10.28
C ASP A 186 -7.58 -1.80 11.13
N PHE A 187 -7.45 -1.71 12.44
CA PHE A 187 -8.61 -1.55 13.31
C PHE A 187 -8.93 -0.06 13.51
N TRP A 188 -9.55 0.54 12.51
CA TRP A 188 -10.00 1.94 12.60
C TRP A 188 -11.05 2.11 13.70
N GLY A 189 -10.85 3.12 14.55
CA GLY A 189 -11.74 3.40 15.69
C GLY A 189 -11.36 2.65 16.96
N ILE A 190 -10.24 1.96 17.00
CA ILE A 190 -9.73 1.25 18.20
C ILE A 190 -9.61 2.18 19.41
N ASP A 191 -9.21 3.43 19.20
CA ASP A 191 -9.08 4.45 20.23
C ASP A 191 -10.40 4.82 20.93
N THR A 192 -11.52 4.62 20.27
CA THR A 192 -12.86 4.89 20.80
C THR A 192 -13.51 3.62 21.37
N LEU A 193 -13.33 2.50 20.67
CA LEU A 193 -13.99 1.24 21.02
C LEU A 193 -13.23 0.43 22.09
N TYR A 194 -11.92 0.47 22.01
CA TYR A 194 -11.01 -0.28 22.89
C TYR A 194 -9.78 0.58 23.23
N PRO A 195 -9.95 1.69 23.98
CA PRO A 195 -8.87 2.66 24.22
C PRO A 195 -7.65 2.06 24.89
N ASP A 196 -7.84 1.06 25.76
CA ASP A 196 -6.75 0.38 26.46
C ASP A 196 -5.82 -0.42 25.54
N LEU A 197 -6.26 -0.71 24.31
CA LEU A 197 -5.43 -1.40 23.30
C LEU A 197 -4.69 -0.44 22.39
N ASN A 198 -4.99 0.86 22.44
CA ASN A 198 -4.40 1.83 21.52
C ASN A 198 -3.03 2.28 22.00
N ASP A 199 -1.97 1.89 21.30
CA ASP A 199 -0.57 2.26 21.55
C ASP A 199 -0.01 3.27 20.53
N ASP A 200 -0.86 3.84 19.68
CA ASP A 200 -0.53 4.72 18.54
C ASP A 200 0.44 4.12 17.48
N LYS A 201 0.69 2.81 17.55
CA LYS A 201 1.45 2.10 16.50
C LYS A 201 0.54 1.47 15.44
N GLY A 202 -0.74 1.36 15.77
CA GLY A 202 -1.79 0.76 14.98
C GLY A 202 -2.03 -0.71 15.32
N ILE A 203 -3.26 -1.04 15.61
CA ILE A 203 -3.72 -2.39 15.91
C ILE A 203 -4.30 -3.03 14.65
N SER A 204 -3.93 -4.27 14.40
CA SER A 204 -4.50 -5.06 13.31
C SER A 204 -5.74 -5.81 13.76
N ALA A 205 -6.80 -5.73 12.96
CA ALA A 205 -7.93 -6.65 13.08
C ALA A 205 -7.66 -7.90 12.24
N VAL A 206 -7.94 -9.08 12.81
CA VAL A 206 -7.76 -10.36 12.15
C VAL A 206 -9.11 -11.07 12.09
N MET A 207 -9.61 -11.30 10.89
CA MET A 207 -10.83 -12.07 10.66
C MET A 207 -10.45 -13.46 10.18
N VAL A 208 -10.83 -14.46 10.97
CA VAL A 208 -10.56 -15.89 10.69
C VAL A 208 -11.77 -16.46 9.96
N ASN A 209 -11.61 -16.83 8.68
CA ASN A 209 -12.72 -17.17 7.80
C ASN A 209 -12.92 -18.68 7.64
N THR A 210 -11.91 -19.51 7.98
CA THR A 210 -11.98 -20.97 7.82
C THR A 210 -11.41 -21.71 9.03
N ILE A 211 -11.75 -23.01 9.18
CA ILE A 211 -11.15 -23.87 10.20
C ILE A 211 -9.63 -23.94 10.03
N LYS A 212 -9.15 -23.96 8.79
CA LYS A 212 -7.71 -23.99 8.48
C LYS A 212 -7.01 -22.70 8.94
N GLY A 213 -7.64 -21.55 8.72
CA GLY A 213 -7.19 -20.26 9.26
C GLY A 213 -7.15 -20.27 10.79
N ASN A 214 -8.18 -20.81 11.44
CA ASN A 214 -8.21 -20.94 12.89
C ASN A 214 -7.08 -21.82 13.44
N ASN A 215 -6.84 -22.96 12.84
CA ASN A 215 -5.74 -23.85 13.23
C ASN A 215 -4.37 -23.14 13.07
N MET A 216 -4.22 -22.32 12.02
CA MET A 216 -3.00 -21.53 11.83
C MET A 216 -2.82 -20.49 12.94
N MET A 217 -3.90 -19.78 13.32
CA MET A 217 -3.83 -18.77 14.40
C MET A 217 -3.47 -19.37 15.74
N GLN A 218 -3.84 -20.63 16.02
CA GLN A 218 -3.49 -21.30 17.29
C GLN A 218 -2.00 -21.66 17.38
N ILE A 219 -1.30 -21.82 16.24
CA ILE A 219 0.12 -22.16 16.23
C ILE A 219 1.01 -20.92 16.40
N ILE A 220 0.50 -19.75 15.99
CA ILE A 220 1.25 -18.51 16.03
C ILE A 220 1.13 -17.89 17.42
N ASN A 221 2.26 -17.59 18.06
CA ASN A 221 2.28 -16.88 19.33
C ASN A 221 2.02 -15.38 19.10
N LEU A 222 0.79 -14.94 19.26
CA LEU A 222 0.35 -13.55 19.10
C LEU A 222 -0.41 -13.12 20.35
N ASP A 223 -0.28 -11.85 20.69
CA ASP A 223 -1.15 -11.20 21.68
C ASP A 223 -2.48 -10.86 20.99
N LEU A 224 -3.52 -11.61 21.32
CA LEU A 224 -4.83 -11.54 20.66
C LEU A 224 -5.91 -11.19 21.68
N LYS A 225 -6.79 -10.28 21.32
CA LYS A 225 -8.03 -9.98 22.04
C LYS A 225 -9.23 -10.22 21.13
N ASN A 226 -10.20 -10.98 21.60
CA ASN A 226 -11.45 -11.16 20.89
C ASN A 226 -12.27 -9.86 20.89
N VAL A 227 -12.80 -9.52 19.72
CA VAL A 227 -13.62 -8.33 19.47
C VAL A 227 -14.81 -8.69 18.61
N GLU A 228 -15.86 -7.87 18.64
CA GLU A 228 -17.03 -8.09 17.81
C GLU A 228 -16.75 -7.71 16.33
N TYR A 229 -17.24 -8.52 15.41
CA TYR A 229 -17.10 -8.26 13.97
C TYR A 229 -17.68 -6.89 13.56
N ASP A 230 -18.81 -6.52 14.14
CA ASP A 230 -19.47 -5.25 13.82
C ASP A 230 -18.66 -4.03 14.27
N ASP A 231 -17.82 -4.15 15.30
CA ASP A 231 -16.91 -3.09 15.71
C ASP A 231 -15.81 -2.86 14.67
N ILE A 232 -15.30 -3.93 14.07
CA ILE A 232 -14.34 -3.83 12.97
C ILE A 232 -15.02 -3.20 11.75
N VAL A 233 -16.22 -3.63 11.37
CA VAL A 233 -16.95 -3.16 10.19
C VAL A 233 -17.35 -1.69 10.30
N ARG A 234 -17.74 -1.24 11.50
CA ARG A 234 -18.26 0.12 11.74
C ARG A 234 -17.35 1.22 11.19
N ARG A 235 -16.04 1.03 11.25
CA ARG A 235 -15.04 2.00 10.77
C ARG A 235 -14.25 1.51 9.55
N ASN A 236 -14.60 0.32 9.02
CA ASN A 236 -13.99 -0.30 7.84
C ASN A 236 -15.07 -0.59 6.79
N SER A 237 -15.72 0.43 6.26
CA SER A 237 -16.79 0.28 5.26
C SER A 237 -16.35 -0.53 4.04
N SER A 238 -15.08 -0.48 3.68
CA SER A 238 -14.48 -1.25 2.58
C SER A 238 -14.54 -2.78 2.77
N ILE A 239 -14.90 -3.28 3.94
CA ILE A 239 -15.22 -4.70 4.15
C ILE A 239 -16.45 -5.09 3.32
N LYS A 240 -17.51 -4.29 3.40
CA LYS A 240 -18.82 -4.57 2.78
C LYS A 240 -19.03 -3.81 1.48
N LEU A 241 -18.54 -2.57 1.38
CA LEU A 241 -18.83 -1.67 0.29
C LEU A 241 -17.71 -1.64 -0.75
N CYS A 242 -18.09 -1.58 -2.01
CA CYS A 242 -17.19 -1.25 -3.10
C CYS A 242 -16.86 0.25 -3.08
N SER A 243 -15.74 0.64 -3.67
CA SER A 243 -15.41 2.05 -3.90
C SER A 243 -16.44 2.66 -4.86
N THR A 244 -16.84 3.89 -4.60
CA THR A 244 -17.77 4.63 -5.45
C THR A 244 -17.06 5.25 -6.65
N PRO A 245 -17.71 5.41 -7.80
CA PRO A 245 -17.19 6.24 -8.88
C PRO A 245 -16.92 7.67 -8.39
N PRO A 246 -15.90 8.36 -8.93
CA PRO A 246 -15.68 9.76 -8.61
C PRO A 246 -16.84 10.63 -9.05
N ARG A 247 -17.16 11.69 -8.29
CA ARG A 247 -18.18 12.64 -8.69
C ARG A 247 -17.67 13.50 -9.86
N PRO A 248 -18.53 13.95 -10.77
CA PRO A 248 -18.11 14.81 -11.88
C PRO A 248 -17.37 16.10 -11.44
N SER A 249 -17.81 16.72 -10.34
CA SER A 249 -17.17 17.88 -9.73
C SER A 249 -15.76 17.62 -9.24
N GLU A 250 -15.52 16.46 -8.63
CA GLU A 250 -14.21 16.06 -8.14
C GLU A 250 -13.20 15.83 -9.27
N ASN A 251 -13.67 15.37 -10.45
CA ASN A 251 -12.83 15.24 -11.64
C ASN A 251 -12.37 16.60 -12.19
N LEU A 252 -13.22 17.62 -12.14
CA LEU A 252 -12.89 18.98 -12.62
C LEU A 252 -11.90 19.67 -11.68
N ASP A 253 -12.11 19.58 -10.37
CA ASP A 253 -11.24 20.18 -9.38
C ASP A 253 -9.84 19.54 -9.40
N PHE A 254 -9.76 18.22 -9.60
CA PHE A 254 -8.49 17.52 -9.72
C PHE A 254 -7.76 17.86 -11.02
N LEU A 255 -8.47 17.99 -12.14
CA LEU A 255 -7.87 18.43 -13.41
C LEU A 255 -7.35 19.86 -13.33
N LEU A 256 -8.05 20.75 -12.63
CA LEU A 256 -7.58 22.12 -12.35
C LEU A 256 -6.35 22.11 -11.45
N PHE A 257 -6.29 21.24 -10.45
CA PHE A 257 -5.15 21.09 -9.54
C PHE A 257 -3.88 20.61 -10.27
N ILE A 258 -4.02 19.68 -11.22
CA ILE A 258 -2.88 19.21 -12.05
C ILE A 258 -2.44 20.27 -13.07
N THR A 259 -3.34 21.17 -13.48
CA THR A 259 -3.04 22.20 -14.51
C THR A 259 -2.43 23.47 -13.90
N VAL A 260 -2.51 23.66 -12.60
CA VAL A 260 -2.04 24.85 -11.87
C VAL A 260 -0.71 24.61 -11.14
N LEU A 261 -0.24 23.37 -11.08
CA LEU A 261 1.09 22.97 -10.61
C LEU A 261 2.01 22.70 -11.81
#